data_24ff73925b08b432ad90c9138ae31602
#
_entry.id   24ff73925b08b432ad90c9138ae31602
#
_cell.length_a   1.000
_cell.length_b   1.000
_cell.length_c   1.000
_cell.angle_alpha   90.00
_cell.angle_beta   90.00
_cell.angle_gamma   90.00
#
_symmetry.space_group_name_H-M   'P 1'
#
loop_
_entity.id
_entity.type
_entity.pdbx_description
1 polymer ?
#
loop_
_entity_poly.entity_id
_entity_poly.type
_entity_poly.pdbx_seq_one_letter_code
_entity_poly.pdbx_strand_id
1 'polypeptide(L)'
;MDIKKYENFHLEEIINLYQSVGWTNYLERTNILEEAYANSLCVLGAYDSDRLVGIIRAVGDGRTIVFVQDIIVLPEYQRKGIGTKLLKAVMEKYKDVYQMELLTDNTEKTKAFYRSVGFTASDDMGCVAFIRM
;
A
#
# COMPACT_ATOMS: atom_id res chain seq x y z
N MET A 1 2.04 -18.61 -1.38
CA MET A 1 2.26 -17.15 -1.21
C MET A 1 1.66 -16.71 0.12
N ASP A 2 2.48 -16.32 1.07
CA ASP A 2 2.03 -15.97 2.41
C ASP A 2 1.89 -14.47 2.57
N ILE A 3 0.74 -14.04 3.10
CA ILE A 3 0.52 -12.66 3.52
C ILE A 3 0.61 -12.64 5.04
N LYS A 4 1.54 -11.86 5.57
CA LYS A 4 1.74 -11.75 7.03
C LYS A 4 2.32 -10.40 7.41
N LYS A 5 2.28 -10.08 8.70
CA LYS A 5 2.83 -8.83 9.22
C LYS A 5 4.30 -8.70 8.85
N TYR A 6 4.68 -7.51 8.37
CA TYR A 6 6.08 -7.19 8.10
C TYR A 6 6.69 -6.65 9.39
N GLU A 7 7.52 -7.44 10.05
CA GLU A 7 7.99 -7.13 11.41
C GLU A 7 9.42 -6.61 11.48
N ASN A 8 10.33 -7.15 10.67
CA ASN A 8 11.75 -6.83 10.75
C ASN A 8 12.14 -5.94 9.58
N PHE A 9 12.22 -4.64 9.84
CA PHE A 9 12.54 -3.68 8.79
C PHE A 9 13.96 -3.90 8.25
N HIS A 10 14.06 -4.09 6.94
CA HIS A 10 15.32 -4.17 6.21
C HIS A 10 15.29 -3.15 5.07
N LEU A 11 16.08 -2.09 5.21
CA LEU A 11 16.06 -0.97 4.28
C LEU A 11 16.28 -1.40 2.83
N GLU A 12 17.24 -2.31 2.60
CA GLU A 12 17.57 -2.73 1.23
C GLU A 12 16.42 -3.44 0.52
N GLU A 13 15.68 -4.30 1.21
CA GLU A 13 14.54 -5.00 0.60
C GLU A 13 13.39 -4.05 0.33
N ILE A 14 13.18 -3.06 1.19
CA ILE A 14 12.15 -2.03 1.01
C ILE A 14 12.52 -1.12 -0.17
N ILE A 15 13.77 -0.65 -0.23
CA ILE A 15 14.25 0.16 -1.36
C ILE A 15 14.12 -0.62 -2.67
N ASN A 16 14.45 -1.91 -2.65
CA ASN A 16 14.32 -2.75 -3.84
C ASN A 16 12.88 -2.77 -4.37
N LEU A 17 11.90 -2.86 -3.47
CA LEU A 17 10.49 -2.80 -3.86
C LEU A 17 10.15 -1.46 -4.52
N TYR A 18 10.52 -0.35 -3.92
CA TYR A 18 10.24 0.97 -4.49
C TYR A 18 10.92 1.15 -5.84
N GLN A 19 12.19 0.80 -5.95
CA GLN A 19 12.94 0.92 -7.21
C GLN A 19 12.33 0.04 -8.31
N SER A 20 11.85 -1.15 -7.96
CA SER A 20 11.34 -2.11 -8.94
C SER A 20 10.14 -1.58 -9.72
N VAL A 21 9.39 -0.65 -9.14
CA VAL A 21 8.21 -0.04 -9.78
C VAL A 21 8.45 1.42 -10.15
N GLY A 22 9.71 1.87 -10.10
CA GLY A 22 10.08 3.22 -10.51
C GLY A 22 9.74 4.32 -9.51
N TRP A 23 9.46 3.97 -8.27
CA TRP A 23 9.19 4.97 -7.23
C TRP A 23 10.52 5.42 -6.62
N THR A 24 10.96 6.62 -7.02
CA THR A 24 12.26 7.17 -6.60
C THR A 24 12.13 8.24 -5.52
N ASN A 25 10.91 8.62 -5.17
CA ASN A 25 10.64 9.72 -4.24
C ASN A 25 11.22 9.50 -2.83
N TYR A 26 11.38 8.25 -2.39
CA TYR A 26 11.97 7.96 -1.08
C TYR A 26 13.47 7.72 -1.12
N LEU A 27 14.09 7.63 -2.30
CA LEU A 27 15.51 7.29 -2.40
C LEU A 27 16.43 8.35 -1.81
N GLU A 28 15.99 9.61 -1.79
CA GLU A 28 16.72 10.72 -1.17
C GLU A 28 16.35 10.91 0.29
N ARG A 29 15.42 10.10 0.81
CA ARG A 29 14.88 10.21 2.16
C ARG A 29 14.87 8.87 2.89
N THR A 30 15.84 8.02 2.57
CA THR A 30 15.91 6.67 3.16
C THR A 30 16.06 6.69 4.67
N ASN A 31 16.64 7.76 5.20
CA ASN A 31 16.82 7.93 6.65
C ASN A 31 15.51 8.03 7.43
N ILE A 32 14.38 8.35 6.77
CA ILE A 32 13.10 8.47 7.46
C ILE A 32 12.24 7.21 7.29
N LEU A 33 12.62 6.28 6.41
CA LEU A 33 11.79 5.11 6.11
C LEU A 33 11.60 4.18 7.30
N GLU A 34 12.64 3.89 8.05
CA GLU A 34 12.54 3.00 9.21
C GLU A 34 11.55 3.54 10.23
N GLU A 35 11.65 4.84 10.54
CA GLU A 35 10.73 5.49 11.46
C GLU A 35 9.30 5.51 10.89
N ALA A 36 9.16 5.81 9.61
CA ALA A 36 7.85 5.80 8.95
C ALA A 36 7.19 4.43 9.04
N TYR A 37 7.93 3.37 8.81
CA TYR A 37 7.41 2.01 8.94
C TYR A 37 7.05 1.66 10.37
N ALA A 38 7.90 2.06 11.32
CA ALA A 38 7.64 1.83 12.75
C ALA A 38 6.38 2.54 13.24
N ASN A 39 6.05 3.69 12.65
CA ASN A 39 4.87 4.48 13.02
C ASN A 39 3.66 4.20 12.13
N SER A 40 3.75 3.24 11.23
CA SER A 40 2.61 2.86 10.40
C SER A 40 1.59 2.07 11.21
N LEU A 41 0.31 2.25 10.88
CA LEU A 41 -0.78 1.51 11.51
C LEU A 41 -0.67 0.02 11.20
N CYS A 42 -0.34 -0.30 9.97
CA CYS A 42 -0.30 -1.69 9.51
C CYS A 42 0.66 -1.80 8.32
N VAL A 43 1.55 -2.79 8.40
CA VAL A 43 2.40 -3.16 7.27
C VAL A 43 2.32 -4.67 7.10
N LEU A 44 1.83 -5.11 5.93
CA LEU A 44 1.76 -6.53 5.59
C LEU A 44 2.68 -6.81 4.42
N GLY A 45 3.37 -7.93 4.48
CA GLY A 45 4.23 -8.41 3.40
C GLY A 45 3.65 -9.63 2.73
N ALA A 46 3.90 -9.76 1.43
CA ALA A 46 3.65 -10.99 0.68
C ALA A 46 4.99 -11.68 0.48
N TYR A 47 5.04 -12.96 0.81
CA TYR A 47 6.28 -13.72 0.79
C TYR A 47 6.17 -14.94 -0.13
N ASP A 48 7.18 -15.11 -0.97
CA ASP A 48 7.40 -16.34 -1.70
C ASP A 48 8.52 -17.08 -0.97
N SER A 49 8.16 -18.08 -0.16
CA SER A 49 9.04 -18.66 0.86
C SER A 49 9.56 -17.56 1.79
N ASP A 50 10.85 -17.27 1.79
CA ASP A 50 11.42 -16.23 2.65
C ASP A 50 11.63 -14.90 1.93
N ARG A 51 11.30 -14.83 0.64
CA ARG A 51 11.51 -13.62 -0.16
C ARG A 51 10.30 -12.69 -0.06
N LEU A 52 10.54 -11.44 0.32
CA LEU A 52 9.51 -10.40 0.29
C LEU A 52 9.27 -9.99 -1.17
N VAL A 53 8.07 -10.22 -1.66
CA VAL A 53 7.71 -9.94 -3.06
C VAL A 53 6.63 -8.87 -3.21
N GLY A 54 6.02 -8.47 -2.13
CA GLY A 54 5.04 -7.40 -2.13
C GLY A 54 4.84 -6.84 -0.74
N ILE A 55 4.30 -5.61 -0.67
CA ILE A 55 4.05 -4.94 0.58
C ILE A 55 2.84 -4.03 0.47
N ILE A 56 2.12 -3.88 1.56
CA ILE A 56 1.11 -2.84 1.73
C ILE A 56 1.36 -2.15 3.05
N ARG A 57 1.33 -0.82 3.04
CA ARG A 57 1.54 0.00 4.22
C ARG A 57 0.38 0.97 4.37
N ALA A 58 -0.21 0.99 5.55
CA ALA A 58 -1.34 1.85 5.87
C ALA A 58 -1.05 2.68 7.10
N VAL A 59 -1.55 3.91 7.12
CA VAL A 59 -1.43 4.85 8.23
C VAL A 59 -2.83 5.32 8.63
N GLY A 60 -2.96 5.88 9.82
CA GLY A 60 -4.24 6.37 10.32
C GLY A 60 -4.49 5.93 11.75
N ASP A 61 -5.68 6.23 12.26
CA ASP A 61 -6.04 5.83 13.61
C ASP A 61 -6.74 4.46 13.67
N GLY A 62 -7.11 3.92 12.53
CA GLY A 62 -7.77 2.61 12.46
C GLY A 62 -9.24 2.62 12.85
N ARG A 63 -9.79 3.76 13.22
CA ARG A 63 -11.19 3.93 13.66
C ARG A 63 -11.96 4.86 12.74
N THR A 64 -11.44 6.07 12.51
CA THR A 64 -12.07 7.03 11.62
C THR A 64 -11.46 6.98 10.23
N ILE A 65 -10.18 6.65 10.14
CA ILE A 65 -9.44 6.68 8.88
C ILE A 65 -8.37 5.60 8.84
N VAL A 66 -8.28 4.94 7.71
CA VAL A 66 -7.13 4.16 7.28
C VAL A 66 -6.75 4.66 5.90
N PHE A 67 -5.52 5.13 5.76
CA PHE A 67 -4.98 5.58 4.48
C PHE A 67 -3.93 4.57 4.00
N VAL A 68 -4.19 3.96 2.85
CA VAL A 68 -3.22 3.04 2.22
C VAL A 68 -2.18 3.88 1.50
N GLN A 69 -0.99 3.98 2.12
CA GLN A 69 0.08 4.82 1.62
C GLN A 69 0.87 4.15 0.50
N ASP A 70 1.20 2.88 0.66
CA ASP A 70 1.98 2.14 -0.31
C ASP A 70 1.35 0.78 -0.57
N ILE A 71 1.30 0.37 -1.83
CA ILE A 71 1.01 -1.01 -2.23
C ILE A 71 1.90 -1.32 -3.43
N ILE A 72 2.81 -2.26 -3.26
CA ILE A 72 3.83 -2.57 -4.26
C ILE A 72 3.98 -4.08 -4.36
N VAL A 73 4.05 -4.56 -5.60
CA VAL A 73 4.38 -5.97 -5.90
C VAL A 73 5.51 -5.95 -6.91
N LEU A 74 6.54 -6.77 -6.68
CA LEU A 74 7.65 -6.90 -7.63
C LEU A 74 7.11 -7.23 -9.04
N PRO A 75 7.68 -6.63 -10.10
CA PRO A 75 7.16 -6.82 -11.46
C PRO A 75 6.97 -8.28 -11.87
N GLU A 76 7.92 -9.16 -11.52
CA GLU A 76 7.84 -10.58 -11.86
C GLU A 76 6.73 -11.32 -11.11
N TYR A 77 6.16 -10.72 -10.07
CA TYR A 77 5.04 -11.29 -9.30
C TYR A 77 3.72 -10.57 -9.54
N GLN A 78 3.68 -9.58 -10.43
CA GLN A 78 2.45 -8.89 -10.77
C GLN A 78 1.53 -9.76 -11.62
N ARG A 79 0.23 -9.38 -11.68
CA ARG A 79 -0.82 -10.11 -12.42
C ARG A 79 -1.09 -11.51 -11.89
N LYS A 80 -0.76 -11.76 -10.63
CA LYS A 80 -1.02 -13.05 -9.95
C LYS A 80 -1.98 -12.87 -8.77
N GLY A 81 -2.58 -11.69 -8.65
CA GLY A 81 -3.54 -11.41 -7.59
C GLY A 81 -2.94 -11.07 -6.23
N ILE A 82 -1.62 -10.86 -6.14
CA ILE A 82 -0.95 -10.57 -4.86
C ILE A 82 -1.37 -9.20 -4.32
N GLY A 83 -1.39 -8.17 -5.19
CA GLY A 83 -1.83 -6.83 -4.78
C GLY A 83 -3.26 -6.85 -4.26
N THR A 84 -4.15 -7.58 -4.92
CA THR A 84 -5.52 -7.75 -4.47
C THR A 84 -5.59 -8.43 -3.11
N LYS A 85 -4.78 -9.47 -2.88
CA LYS A 85 -4.75 -10.16 -1.59
C LYS A 85 -4.25 -9.25 -0.47
N LEU A 86 -3.21 -8.47 -0.73
CA LEU A 86 -2.70 -7.49 0.24
C LEU A 86 -3.77 -6.46 0.60
N LEU A 87 -4.42 -5.89 -0.41
CA LEU A 87 -5.45 -4.88 -0.20
C LEU A 87 -6.63 -5.45 0.57
N LYS A 88 -7.12 -6.62 0.17
CA LYS A 88 -8.23 -7.28 0.86
C LYS A 88 -7.90 -7.65 2.30
N ALA A 89 -6.65 -8.00 2.60
CA ALA A 89 -6.23 -8.29 3.96
C ALA A 89 -6.34 -7.04 4.85
N VAL A 90 -5.95 -5.88 4.36
CA VAL A 90 -6.11 -4.61 5.08
C VAL A 90 -7.59 -4.25 5.21
N MET A 91 -8.36 -4.41 4.14
CA MET A 91 -9.81 -4.13 4.16
C MET A 91 -10.53 -5.00 5.20
N GLU A 92 -10.19 -6.27 5.29
CA GLU A 92 -10.80 -7.17 6.28
C GLU A 92 -10.37 -6.81 7.70
N LYS A 93 -9.08 -6.51 7.90
CA LYS A 93 -8.56 -6.13 9.22
C LYS A 93 -9.23 -4.88 9.77
N TYR A 94 -9.54 -3.93 8.90
CA TYR A 94 -10.14 -2.64 9.28
C TYR A 94 -11.55 -2.48 8.71
N LYS A 95 -12.30 -3.56 8.64
CA LYS A 95 -13.65 -3.57 8.05
C LYS A 95 -14.62 -2.61 8.73
N ASP A 96 -14.36 -2.24 9.97
CA ASP A 96 -15.23 -1.34 10.74
C ASP A 96 -14.73 0.10 10.75
N VAL A 97 -13.64 0.43 10.03
CA VAL A 97 -13.17 1.81 9.96
C VAL A 97 -14.19 2.68 9.21
N TYR A 98 -14.34 3.93 9.66
CA TYR A 98 -15.29 4.86 9.04
C TYR A 98 -14.94 5.14 7.58
N GLN A 99 -13.67 5.45 7.28
CA GLN A 99 -13.19 5.70 5.92
C GLN A 99 -11.88 4.95 5.66
N MET A 100 -11.75 4.39 4.45
CA MET A 100 -10.47 3.91 3.93
C MET A 100 -10.20 4.66 2.64
N GLU A 101 -9.02 5.27 2.54
CA GLU A 101 -8.65 6.12 1.42
C GLU A 101 -7.28 5.74 0.87
N LEU A 102 -7.02 6.12 -0.37
CA LEU A 102 -5.72 5.99 -1.00
C LEU A 102 -5.62 7.00 -2.16
N LEU A 103 -4.40 7.29 -2.56
CA LEU A 103 -4.12 8.02 -3.80
C LEU A 103 -3.50 7.05 -4.80
N THR A 104 -3.81 7.22 -6.06
CA THR A 104 -3.29 6.34 -7.10
C THR A 104 -3.15 7.13 -8.41
N ASP A 105 -2.56 6.47 -9.43
CA ASP A 105 -2.42 7.06 -10.75
C ASP A 105 -3.79 7.36 -11.36
N ASN A 106 -3.89 8.48 -12.05
CA ASN A 106 -5.12 8.89 -12.71
C ASN A 106 -5.21 8.23 -14.10
N THR A 107 -5.33 6.91 -14.13
CA THR A 107 -5.52 6.13 -15.35
C THR A 107 -6.79 5.30 -15.25
N GLU A 108 -7.41 5.02 -16.40
CA GLU A 108 -8.64 4.23 -16.42
C GLU A 108 -8.41 2.81 -15.88
N LYS A 109 -7.25 2.24 -16.17
CA LYS A 109 -6.90 0.89 -15.70
C LYS A 109 -6.84 0.82 -14.18
N THR A 110 -6.16 1.77 -13.55
CA THR A 110 -6.00 1.80 -12.10
C THR A 110 -7.34 2.11 -11.42
N LYS A 111 -8.10 3.05 -11.96
CA LYS A 111 -9.44 3.37 -11.46
C LYS A 111 -10.35 2.14 -11.51
N ALA A 112 -10.33 1.40 -12.63
CA ALA A 112 -11.13 0.20 -12.77
C ALA A 112 -10.76 -0.85 -11.73
N PHE A 113 -9.46 -1.01 -11.45
CA PHE A 113 -9.00 -1.94 -10.42
C PHE A 113 -9.59 -1.60 -9.05
N TYR A 114 -9.45 -0.34 -8.61
CA TYR A 114 -9.94 0.04 -7.29
C TYR A 114 -11.47 0.00 -7.20
N ARG A 115 -12.17 0.37 -8.26
CA ARG A 115 -13.62 0.21 -8.30
C ARG A 115 -14.02 -1.26 -8.17
N SER A 116 -13.28 -2.16 -8.79
CA SER A 116 -13.60 -3.60 -8.76
C SER A 116 -13.48 -4.20 -7.35
N VAL A 117 -12.69 -3.59 -6.47
CA VAL A 117 -12.54 -4.04 -5.09
C VAL A 117 -13.35 -3.21 -4.09
N GLY A 118 -14.22 -2.33 -4.57
CA GLY A 118 -15.20 -1.64 -3.74
C GLY A 118 -14.89 -0.19 -3.38
N PHE A 119 -13.86 0.39 -3.98
CA PHE A 119 -13.55 1.82 -3.78
C PHE A 119 -14.31 2.68 -4.77
N THR A 120 -14.57 3.93 -4.37
CA THR A 120 -15.20 4.95 -5.22
C THR A 120 -14.20 6.08 -5.40
N ALA A 121 -14.08 6.58 -6.63
CA ALA A 121 -13.24 7.75 -6.87
C ALA A 121 -13.81 8.96 -6.12
N SER A 122 -12.94 9.72 -5.44
CA SER A 122 -13.40 10.79 -4.56
C SER A 122 -14.18 11.90 -5.27
N ASP A 123 -13.88 12.16 -6.53
CA ASP A 123 -14.61 13.16 -7.32
C ASP A 123 -16.05 12.73 -7.60
N ASP A 124 -16.34 11.43 -7.68
CA ASP A 124 -17.71 10.92 -7.79
C ASP A 124 -18.52 11.17 -6.51
N MET A 125 -17.83 11.42 -5.41
CA MET A 125 -18.46 11.73 -4.12
C MET A 125 -18.46 13.25 -3.82
N GLY A 126 -18.06 14.07 -4.78
CA GLY A 126 -17.97 15.51 -4.60
C GLY A 126 -16.74 15.98 -3.84
N CYS A 127 -15.71 15.16 -3.73
CA CYS A 127 -14.48 15.46 -3.01
C CYS A 127 -13.29 15.50 -3.95
N VAL A 128 -12.23 16.24 -3.56
CA VAL A 128 -10.96 16.19 -4.26
C VAL A 128 -9.84 16.13 -3.22
N ALA A 129 -8.70 15.59 -3.60
CA ALA A 129 -7.52 15.54 -2.74
C ALA A 129 -6.68 16.80 -2.95
N PHE A 130 -6.16 17.36 -1.86
CA PHE A 130 -5.18 18.46 -1.90
C PHE A 130 -3.89 17.95 -1.28
N ILE A 131 -2.78 18.21 -1.95
CA ILE A 131 -1.47 17.73 -1.53
C ILE A 131 -0.51 18.92 -1.47
N ARG A 132 0.25 18.99 -0.38
CA ARG A 132 1.36 19.92 -0.26
C ARG A 132 2.64 19.09 -0.08
N MET A 133 3.55 19.23 -1.04
CA MET A 133 4.83 18.50 -1.01
C MET A 133 5.90 19.35 -0.34
#